data_55b5b03525b69c0425d4a99753721034
#
_entry.id   55b5b03525b69c0425d4a99753721034
#
_cell.length_a   1.000
_cell.length_b   1.000
_cell.length_c   1.000
_cell.angle_alpha   90.00
_cell.angle_beta   90.00
_cell.angle_gamma   90.00
#
_symmetry.space_group_name_H-M   'P 1'
#
loop_
_entity.id
_entity.type
_entity.pdbx_description
1 polymer ?
#
loop_
_entity_poly.entity_id
_entity_poly.type
_entity_poly.pdbx_seq_one_letter_code
_entity_poly.pdbx_strand_id
1 'polypeptide(L)'
;MGVSTPTACRPSQMSGAGAPSRIGPLLAFVALVFALVAAPSPALAKTDLGEPTLTEAQAAIVTDQEGTVLFSKNPDAEINMASITKIMTAVVALESGADLDATYELHDVTLAENAMAAGYHAGMTSTLRDLLRAMLVYSANDAASEVAIAVSGSEEAFVQRMNERAQEMGLSHTHFENPHGLDAEGHHSSVSDLVTLGRYAMTTFPLIASTVSLHSVTVPVGNVQVTLPSTDEFVRTYPGALGIKTGAGDYVTSFLGSARRDGVTLYACVLGCTTREGRFTDTESLMDWAWKSYDGYQLASKSGLVRVETYALRFGQVVAVNADADVWGLVWPNGGPTTYTMTANSRGMLTGLSEPVGVCQWTQDGRIVATSSYSSGDKLVPTYTGFGLIDQIEHYTRAFAQAA
;
A
#
# COMPACT_ATOMS: atom_id res chain seq x y z
N MET A 1 79.10 -10.63 -45.13
CA MET A 1 78.36 -9.55 -45.79
C MET A 1 77.46 -8.93 -44.71
N GLY A 2 77.82 -8.05 -44.15
CA GLY A 2 77.89 -6.70 -43.73
C GLY A 2 76.69 -5.89 -44.18
N VAL A 3 75.92 -5.31 -43.27
CA VAL A 3 75.36 -3.99 -43.43
C VAL A 3 74.97 -3.39 -42.08
N SER A 4 75.42 -2.26 -41.86
CA SER A 4 75.44 -1.28 -40.78
C SER A 4 74.09 -0.86 -40.26
N THR A 5 74.07 -0.58 -38.95
CA THR A 5 73.07 0.24 -38.26
C THR A 5 73.31 1.76 -38.46
N PRO A 6 72.29 2.59 -38.44
CA PRO A 6 72.43 3.96 -38.05
C PRO A 6 71.78 4.37 -36.78
N THR A 7 72.45 5.14 -36.06
CA THR A 7 72.39 5.82 -34.80
C THR A 7 71.09 6.53 -34.50
N ALA A 8 70.64 6.38 -33.24
CA ALA A 8 69.52 7.08 -32.62
C ALA A 8 69.81 8.53 -32.32
N CYS A 9 68.83 9.41 -32.61
CA CYS A 9 68.78 10.77 -32.10
C CYS A 9 67.83 10.82 -30.91
N ARG A 10 68.32 11.32 -29.77
CA ARG A 10 67.53 11.67 -28.58
C ARG A 10 66.90 13.04 -28.76
N PRO A 11 65.62 13.24 -28.40
CA PRO A 11 65.13 14.55 -28.08
C PRO A 11 65.15 14.81 -26.56
N SER A 12 65.48 16.04 -26.24
CA SER A 12 65.64 16.67 -24.95
C SER A 12 64.36 16.61 -24.07
N GLN A 13 64.57 16.38 -22.78
CA GLN A 13 63.55 16.57 -21.72
C GLN A 13 63.19 18.05 -21.62
N MET A 14 61.93 18.37 -21.80
CA MET A 14 61.29 19.58 -21.28
C MET A 14 60.51 19.23 -20.03
N SER A 15 61.01 19.72 -18.88
CA SER A 15 60.31 19.69 -17.60
C SER A 15 59.12 20.65 -17.63
N GLY A 16 57.92 20.09 -17.80
CA GLY A 16 56.67 20.80 -17.56
C GLY A 16 56.15 20.48 -16.17
N ALA A 17 56.26 21.44 -15.27
CA ALA A 17 55.62 21.37 -13.97
C ALA A 17 54.08 21.37 -14.15
N GLY A 18 53.45 20.21 -14.08
CA GLY A 18 52.00 20.11 -14.06
C GLY A 18 51.43 20.65 -12.75
N ALA A 19 50.63 21.68 -12.83
CA ALA A 19 49.85 22.18 -11.71
C ALA A 19 48.89 21.08 -11.21
N PRO A 20 48.69 20.90 -9.90
CA PRO A 20 47.78 19.91 -9.39
C PRO A 20 46.34 20.24 -9.80
N SER A 21 45.64 19.29 -10.40
CA SER A 21 44.26 19.46 -10.78
C SER A 21 43.38 19.68 -9.52
N ARG A 22 42.78 20.87 -9.43
CA ARG A 22 41.89 21.26 -8.32
C ARG A 22 40.53 20.58 -8.34
N ILE A 23 40.34 19.52 -9.12
CA ILE A 23 39.07 18.81 -9.32
C ILE A 23 38.86 17.73 -8.25
N GLY A 24 39.94 17.17 -7.69
CA GLY A 24 39.87 16.09 -6.69
C GLY A 24 39.11 16.43 -5.38
N PRO A 25 39.35 17.61 -4.76
CA PRO A 25 38.66 17.97 -3.53
C PRO A 25 37.18 18.34 -3.75
N LEU A 26 36.80 18.80 -4.95
CA LEU A 26 35.41 19.18 -5.24
C LEU A 26 34.50 17.95 -5.39
N LEU A 27 34.96 16.87 -6.04
CA LEU A 27 34.25 15.62 -6.16
C LEU A 27 34.13 14.92 -4.80
N ALA A 28 35.15 14.99 -3.94
CA ALA A 28 35.09 14.46 -2.61
C ALA A 28 34.11 15.24 -1.72
N PHE A 29 33.99 16.55 -1.89
CA PHE A 29 33.06 17.38 -1.15
C PHE A 29 31.60 17.14 -1.57
N VAL A 30 31.33 17.00 -2.88
CA VAL A 30 30.01 16.67 -3.40
C VAL A 30 29.57 15.27 -2.94
N ALA A 31 30.46 14.28 -2.96
CA ALA A 31 30.19 12.95 -2.44
C ALA A 31 29.95 12.97 -0.91
N LEU A 32 30.64 13.83 -0.16
CA LEU A 32 30.47 13.96 1.28
C LEU A 32 29.13 14.63 1.66
N VAL A 33 28.69 15.64 0.89
CA VAL A 33 27.39 16.30 1.11
C VAL A 33 26.24 15.35 0.80
N PHE A 34 26.34 14.55 -0.27
CA PHE A 34 25.34 13.51 -0.55
C PHE A 34 25.32 12.40 0.51
N ALA A 35 26.45 12.04 1.09
CA ALA A 35 26.53 11.06 2.17
C ALA A 35 25.96 11.60 3.51
N LEU A 36 26.03 12.91 3.77
CA LEU A 36 25.50 13.51 5.00
C LEU A 36 23.96 13.64 5.00
N VAL A 37 23.34 13.77 3.83
CA VAL A 37 21.87 13.86 3.70
C VAL A 37 21.20 12.48 3.79
N ALA A 38 21.98 11.42 3.53
CA ALA A 38 21.49 10.04 3.54
C ALA A 38 21.89 9.23 4.80
N ALA A 39 22.47 9.84 5.80
CA ALA A 39 22.81 9.13 7.03
C ALA A 39 21.53 8.98 7.88
N PRO A 40 20.93 7.78 7.98
CA PRO A 40 19.86 7.56 8.94
C PRO A 40 20.44 7.79 10.35
N SER A 41 19.69 8.47 11.20
CA SER A 41 20.02 8.52 12.64
C SER A 41 20.21 7.08 13.13
N PRO A 42 21.18 6.81 14.01
CA PRO A 42 21.37 5.45 14.51
C PRO A 42 20.10 5.00 15.21
N ALA A 43 19.37 4.08 14.57
CA ALA A 43 18.24 3.41 15.20
C ALA A 43 18.80 2.66 16.43
N LEU A 44 18.20 2.90 17.59
CA LEU A 44 18.47 2.08 18.77
C LEU A 44 18.06 0.65 18.42
N ALA A 45 18.98 -0.30 18.56
CA ALA A 45 18.71 -1.70 18.31
C ALA A 45 17.50 -2.15 19.13
N LYS A 46 16.40 -2.51 18.49
CA LYS A 46 15.26 -3.17 19.14
C LYS A 46 15.65 -4.60 19.49
N THR A 47 15.19 -5.06 20.65
CA THR A 47 15.36 -6.46 21.06
C THR A 47 14.61 -7.36 20.09
N ASP A 48 15.19 -8.48 19.68
CA ASP A 48 14.45 -9.54 19.00
C ASP A 48 13.33 -10.03 19.94
N LEU A 49 12.10 -9.84 19.54
CA LEU A 49 10.91 -10.17 20.34
C LEU A 49 10.44 -11.61 20.12
N GLY A 50 11.15 -12.39 19.29
CA GLY A 50 10.66 -13.69 18.84
C GLY A 50 9.41 -13.56 17.96
N GLU A 51 8.62 -14.63 17.88
CA GLU A 51 7.37 -14.67 17.11
C GLU A 51 6.17 -14.09 17.90
N PRO A 52 5.14 -13.57 17.24
CA PRO A 52 3.91 -13.16 17.91
C PRO A 52 3.20 -14.35 18.55
N THR A 53 2.58 -14.13 19.71
CA THR A 53 1.80 -15.16 20.38
C THR A 53 0.39 -15.21 19.80
N LEU A 54 0.02 -16.34 19.20
CA LEU A 54 -1.30 -16.61 18.66
C LEU A 54 -1.96 -17.72 19.50
N THR A 55 -3.19 -17.49 19.92
CA THR A 55 -3.91 -18.39 20.83
C THR A 55 -4.91 -19.28 20.12
N GLU A 56 -5.55 -18.81 19.08
CA GLU A 56 -6.65 -19.51 18.41
C GLU A 56 -6.46 -19.68 16.90
N ALA A 57 -5.86 -18.70 16.21
CA ALA A 57 -5.78 -18.69 14.76
C ALA A 57 -5.08 -19.93 14.19
N GLN A 58 -5.77 -20.64 13.29
CA GLN A 58 -5.20 -21.77 12.54
C GLN A 58 -4.23 -21.27 11.47
N ALA A 59 -4.58 -20.16 10.79
CA ALA A 59 -3.73 -19.45 9.86
C ALA A 59 -3.71 -17.96 10.21
N ALA A 60 -2.56 -17.32 10.02
CA ALA A 60 -2.36 -15.91 10.37
C ALA A 60 -1.29 -15.27 9.50
N ILE A 61 -1.44 -13.99 9.20
CA ILE A 61 -0.44 -13.19 8.49
C ILE A 61 -0.50 -11.73 8.94
N VAL A 62 0.63 -11.05 8.96
CA VAL A 62 0.70 -9.59 9.00
C VAL A 62 1.68 -9.09 7.94
N THR A 63 1.26 -8.06 7.22
CA THR A 63 2.05 -7.41 6.17
C THR A 63 2.13 -5.90 6.41
N ASP A 64 3.14 -5.29 5.83
CA ASP A 64 3.19 -3.83 5.70
C ASP A 64 2.32 -3.32 4.53
N GLN A 65 2.31 -2.02 4.35
CA GLN A 65 1.54 -1.33 3.29
C GLN A 65 1.98 -1.71 1.87
N GLU A 66 3.21 -2.19 1.68
CA GLU A 66 3.71 -2.66 0.38
C GLU A 66 3.31 -4.13 0.11
N GLY A 67 2.76 -4.80 1.11
CA GLY A 67 2.41 -6.22 1.05
C GLY A 67 3.56 -7.15 1.43
N THR A 68 4.64 -6.60 2.00
CA THR A 68 5.75 -7.42 2.50
C THR A 68 5.30 -8.17 3.75
N VAL A 69 5.46 -9.49 3.73
CA VAL A 69 5.12 -10.34 4.87
C VAL A 69 6.12 -10.12 6.01
N LEU A 70 5.61 -9.71 7.17
CA LEU A 70 6.39 -9.52 8.39
C LEU A 70 6.38 -10.78 9.26
N PHE A 71 5.23 -11.46 9.30
CA PHE A 71 5.05 -12.77 9.93
C PHE A 71 3.93 -13.53 9.24
N SER A 72 4.05 -14.86 9.18
CA SER A 72 2.97 -15.73 8.72
C SER A 72 2.99 -17.09 9.41
N LYS A 73 1.80 -17.66 9.60
CA LYS A 73 1.52 -19.02 10.06
C LYS A 73 0.53 -19.64 9.08
N ASN A 74 0.89 -20.75 8.44
CA ASN A 74 0.05 -21.45 7.47
C ASN A 74 -0.57 -20.51 6.42
N PRO A 75 0.22 -19.66 5.71
CA PRO A 75 -0.31 -18.54 4.92
C PRO A 75 -1.24 -18.96 3.79
N ASP A 76 -1.05 -20.13 3.22
CA ASP A 76 -1.77 -20.65 2.06
C ASP A 76 -2.79 -21.74 2.42
N ALA A 77 -3.05 -21.95 3.73
CA ALA A 77 -4.07 -22.90 4.16
C ALA A 77 -5.47 -22.43 3.72
N GLU A 78 -6.17 -23.29 2.99
CA GLU A 78 -7.54 -23.06 2.51
C GLU A 78 -8.52 -23.28 3.67
N ILE A 79 -9.10 -22.19 4.17
CA ILE A 79 -10.02 -22.16 5.30
C ILE A 79 -11.25 -21.34 4.91
N ASN A 80 -12.42 -21.70 5.43
CA ASN A 80 -13.62 -20.88 5.25
C ASN A 80 -13.40 -19.48 5.83
N MET A 81 -13.52 -18.46 4.97
CA MET A 81 -13.34 -17.05 5.34
C MET A 81 -14.60 -16.36 5.82
N ALA A 82 -15.74 -17.05 5.71
CA ALA A 82 -17.05 -16.51 6.05
C ALA A 82 -17.28 -15.12 5.41
N SER A 83 -17.85 -14.18 6.14
CA SER A 83 -18.23 -12.85 5.63
C SER A 83 -17.06 -11.95 5.19
N ILE A 84 -15.80 -12.38 5.30
CA ILE A 84 -14.69 -11.65 4.65
C ILE A 84 -14.88 -11.66 3.12
N THR A 85 -15.59 -12.64 2.57
CA THR A 85 -16.10 -12.73 1.19
C THR A 85 -16.65 -11.40 0.66
N LYS A 86 -17.35 -10.63 1.51
CA LYS A 86 -18.00 -9.37 1.13
C LYS A 86 -17.03 -8.27 0.67
N ILE A 87 -15.74 -8.44 0.93
CA ILE A 87 -14.72 -7.55 0.38
C ILE A 87 -14.57 -7.78 -1.12
N MET A 88 -14.54 -9.05 -1.60
CA MET A 88 -14.56 -9.33 -3.04
C MET A 88 -15.88 -8.88 -3.67
N THR A 89 -17.00 -9.07 -2.99
CA THR A 89 -18.31 -8.57 -3.46
C THR A 89 -18.29 -7.06 -3.67
N ALA A 90 -17.72 -6.30 -2.74
CA ALA A 90 -17.58 -4.85 -2.89
C ALA A 90 -16.61 -4.47 -4.02
N VAL A 91 -15.51 -5.16 -4.17
CA VAL A 91 -14.52 -4.94 -5.25
C VAL A 91 -15.17 -5.14 -6.61
N VAL A 92 -15.79 -6.30 -6.85
CA VAL A 92 -16.45 -6.61 -8.13
C VAL A 92 -17.59 -5.63 -8.43
N ALA A 93 -18.37 -5.24 -7.42
CA ALA A 93 -19.43 -4.26 -7.60
C ALA A 93 -18.88 -2.88 -8.01
N LEU A 94 -17.81 -2.42 -7.39
CA LEU A 94 -17.20 -1.12 -7.71
C LEU A 94 -16.47 -1.12 -9.06
N GLU A 95 -15.85 -2.22 -9.43
CA GLU A 95 -15.18 -2.39 -10.74
C GLU A 95 -16.17 -2.52 -11.89
N SER A 96 -17.43 -2.89 -11.64
CA SER A 96 -18.45 -3.04 -12.67
C SER A 96 -18.80 -1.72 -13.37
N GLY A 97 -18.52 -0.58 -12.73
CA GLY A 97 -18.96 0.74 -13.21
C GLY A 97 -20.45 1.01 -13.03
N ALA A 98 -21.18 0.17 -12.28
CA ALA A 98 -22.58 0.40 -11.96
C ALA A 98 -22.77 1.72 -11.20
N ASP A 99 -23.86 2.43 -11.49
CA ASP A 99 -24.16 3.70 -10.83
C ASP A 99 -24.50 3.44 -9.34
N LEU A 100 -23.67 3.95 -8.45
CA LEU A 100 -23.81 3.78 -7.01
C LEU A 100 -25.07 4.46 -6.44
N ASP A 101 -25.55 5.48 -7.09
CA ASP A 101 -26.68 6.30 -6.62
C ASP A 101 -27.98 6.04 -7.42
N ALA A 102 -27.93 5.16 -8.43
CA ALA A 102 -29.13 4.64 -9.07
C ALA A 102 -29.96 3.80 -8.11
N THR A 103 -31.28 3.88 -8.27
CA THR A 103 -32.23 3.10 -7.49
C THR A 103 -32.49 1.75 -8.16
N TYR A 104 -32.29 0.68 -7.41
CA TYR A 104 -32.53 -0.71 -7.80
C TYR A 104 -33.77 -1.26 -7.11
N GLU A 105 -34.60 -2.02 -7.81
CA GLU A 105 -35.65 -2.83 -7.22
C GLU A 105 -35.02 -4.04 -6.52
N LEU A 106 -35.50 -4.36 -5.31
CA LEU A 106 -35.01 -5.47 -4.51
C LEU A 106 -35.87 -6.70 -4.62
N HIS A 107 -35.27 -7.84 -4.32
CA HIS A 107 -35.86 -9.18 -4.51
C HIS A 107 -36.00 -9.90 -3.15
N ASP A 108 -36.78 -10.99 -3.13
CA ASP A 108 -36.74 -11.92 -2.01
C ASP A 108 -35.54 -12.86 -2.18
N VAL A 109 -34.54 -12.70 -1.31
CA VAL A 109 -33.36 -13.56 -1.29
C VAL A 109 -33.52 -14.66 -0.25
N THR A 110 -33.06 -15.86 -0.60
CA THR A 110 -33.11 -17.01 0.35
C THR A 110 -31.83 -17.04 1.15
N LEU A 111 -31.98 -16.86 2.47
CA LEU A 111 -30.85 -16.91 3.41
C LEU A 111 -31.09 -18.00 4.47
N ALA A 112 -30.03 -18.44 5.13
CA ALA A 112 -30.15 -19.29 6.31
C ALA A 112 -30.90 -18.55 7.43
N GLU A 113 -31.67 -19.29 8.27
CA GLU A 113 -32.59 -18.73 9.28
C GLU A 113 -31.94 -17.75 10.24
N ASN A 114 -30.66 -17.95 10.59
CA ASN A 114 -29.90 -17.10 11.51
C ASN A 114 -28.90 -16.17 10.81
N ALA A 115 -29.00 -16.01 9.49
CA ALA A 115 -28.10 -15.14 8.74
C ALA A 115 -28.36 -13.66 9.11
N MET A 116 -27.27 -12.90 9.26
CA MET A 116 -27.39 -11.44 9.49
C MET A 116 -28.01 -10.79 8.26
N ALA A 117 -29.09 -10.04 8.45
CA ALA A 117 -29.80 -9.31 7.41
C ALA A 117 -30.19 -7.92 7.89
N ALA A 118 -30.18 -6.95 6.98
CA ALA A 118 -30.66 -5.59 7.25
C ALA A 118 -32.20 -5.49 7.17
N GLY A 119 -32.84 -6.44 6.52
CA GLY A 119 -34.29 -6.52 6.34
C GLY A 119 -34.74 -6.07 4.94
N TYR A 120 -33.88 -6.14 3.96
CA TYR A 120 -34.21 -5.91 2.57
C TYR A 120 -35.05 -7.07 1.99
N HIS A 121 -36.09 -6.76 1.21
CA HIS A 121 -36.96 -7.76 0.60
C HIS A 121 -37.65 -7.21 -0.67
N ALA A 122 -38.30 -8.08 -1.42
CA ALA A 122 -39.04 -7.70 -2.63
C ALA A 122 -40.05 -6.57 -2.38
N GLY A 123 -40.18 -5.69 -3.35
CA GLY A 123 -41.03 -4.50 -3.31
C GLY A 123 -40.38 -3.28 -2.63
N MET A 124 -39.17 -3.42 -2.09
CA MET A 124 -38.36 -2.29 -1.68
C MET A 124 -37.46 -1.81 -2.82
N THR A 125 -36.87 -0.63 -2.64
CA THR A 125 -35.81 -0.11 -3.47
C THR A 125 -34.66 0.37 -2.62
N SER A 126 -33.44 0.28 -3.14
CA SER A 126 -32.24 0.82 -2.48
C SER A 126 -31.22 1.29 -3.52
N THR A 127 -30.26 2.10 -3.10
CA THR A 127 -29.09 2.41 -3.91
C THR A 127 -28.01 1.37 -3.73
N LEU A 128 -27.18 1.16 -4.75
CA LEU A 128 -26.01 0.26 -4.63
C LEU A 128 -25.08 0.73 -3.51
N ARG A 129 -24.95 2.04 -3.31
CA ARG A 129 -24.20 2.65 -2.21
C ARG A 129 -24.70 2.24 -0.84
N ASP A 130 -26.01 2.28 -0.60
CA ASP A 130 -26.58 1.92 0.70
C ASP A 130 -26.51 0.41 0.96
N LEU A 131 -26.70 -0.42 -0.07
CA LEU A 131 -26.48 -1.87 0.00
C LEU A 131 -25.02 -2.18 0.38
N LEU A 132 -24.04 -1.57 -0.29
CA LEU A 132 -22.62 -1.74 0.02
C LEU A 132 -22.30 -1.31 1.47
N ARG A 133 -22.88 -0.20 1.95
CA ARG A 133 -22.69 0.27 3.32
C ARG A 133 -23.28 -0.69 4.36
N ALA A 134 -24.49 -1.18 4.15
CA ALA A 134 -25.11 -2.18 5.03
C ALA A 134 -24.30 -3.48 5.04
N MET A 135 -23.87 -3.95 3.87
CA MET A 135 -23.06 -5.14 3.68
C MET A 135 -21.69 -5.05 4.39
N LEU A 136 -21.00 -3.94 4.24
CA LEU A 136 -19.62 -3.78 4.76
C LEU A 136 -19.61 -3.53 6.27
N VAL A 137 -20.50 -2.69 6.80
CA VAL A 137 -20.52 -2.29 8.22
C VAL A 137 -21.20 -3.34 9.09
N TYR A 138 -22.45 -3.67 8.77
CA TYR A 138 -23.26 -4.61 9.54
C TYR A 138 -23.07 -6.06 9.13
N SER A 139 -22.44 -6.31 7.98
CA SER A 139 -22.31 -7.65 7.41
C SER A 139 -23.62 -8.25 6.86
N ALA A 140 -24.57 -7.41 6.44
CA ALA A 140 -25.88 -7.82 5.93
C ALA A 140 -25.74 -8.76 4.72
N ASN A 141 -26.29 -9.98 4.82
CA ASN A 141 -26.23 -11.00 3.76
C ASN A 141 -27.25 -10.70 2.65
N ASP A 142 -28.45 -10.23 3.00
CA ASP A 142 -29.45 -9.75 2.06
C ASP A 142 -28.91 -8.62 1.18
N ALA A 143 -28.20 -7.66 1.77
CA ALA A 143 -27.56 -6.62 1.01
C ALA A 143 -26.47 -7.15 0.06
N ALA A 144 -25.73 -8.20 0.45
CA ALA A 144 -24.71 -8.80 -0.43
C ALA A 144 -25.35 -9.51 -1.64
N SER A 145 -26.44 -10.25 -1.43
CA SER A 145 -27.24 -10.85 -2.48
C SER A 145 -27.81 -9.80 -3.44
N GLU A 146 -28.38 -8.72 -2.90
CA GLU A 146 -28.93 -7.63 -3.72
C GLU A 146 -27.86 -6.87 -4.48
N VAL A 147 -26.65 -6.67 -3.92
CA VAL A 147 -25.49 -6.14 -4.67
C VAL A 147 -25.19 -7.05 -5.87
N ALA A 148 -25.15 -8.36 -5.68
CA ALA A 148 -24.87 -9.32 -6.74
C ALA A 148 -25.93 -9.27 -7.85
N ILE A 149 -27.21 -9.26 -7.49
CA ILE A 149 -28.33 -9.19 -8.42
C ILE A 149 -28.32 -7.85 -9.18
N ALA A 150 -28.15 -6.74 -8.48
CA ALA A 150 -28.11 -5.40 -9.08
C ALA A 150 -27.00 -5.25 -10.13
N VAL A 151 -25.82 -5.87 -9.90
CA VAL A 151 -24.64 -5.74 -10.75
C VAL A 151 -24.61 -6.76 -11.89
N SER A 152 -25.10 -7.98 -11.68
CA SER A 152 -24.94 -9.09 -12.63
C SER A 152 -26.24 -9.78 -13.04
N GLY A 153 -27.38 -9.37 -12.49
CA GLY A 153 -28.70 -9.95 -12.74
C GLY A 153 -28.99 -11.23 -11.96
N SER A 154 -27.99 -11.90 -11.41
CA SER A 154 -28.16 -13.03 -10.50
C SER A 154 -26.91 -13.24 -9.62
N GLU A 155 -27.07 -14.00 -8.53
CA GLU A 155 -25.93 -14.37 -7.66
C GLU A 155 -24.94 -15.28 -8.40
N GLU A 156 -25.42 -16.22 -9.22
CA GLU A 156 -24.57 -17.17 -9.92
C GLU A 156 -23.65 -16.43 -10.93
N ALA A 157 -24.22 -15.50 -11.71
CA ALA A 157 -23.44 -14.69 -12.64
C ALA A 157 -22.41 -13.79 -11.93
N PHE A 158 -22.78 -13.32 -10.74
CA PHE A 158 -21.88 -12.49 -9.93
C PHE A 158 -20.76 -13.34 -9.31
N VAL A 159 -21.05 -14.53 -8.79
CA VAL A 159 -20.05 -15.46 -8.25
C VAL A 159 -19.04 -15.89 -9.30
N GLN A 160 -19.50 -16.11 -10.54
CA GLN A 160 -18.59 -16.36 -11.65
C GLN A 160 -17.58 -15.20 -11.81
N ARG A 161 -18.05 -13.96 -11.79
CA ARG A 161 -17.18 -12.77 -11.86
C ARG A 161 -16.24 -12.65 -10.66
N MET A 162 -16.71 -13.02 -9.44
CA MET A 162 -15.85 -13.03 -8.25
C MET A 162 -14.68 -14.01 -8.44
N ASN A 163 -14.94 -15.21 -8.97
CA ASN A 163 -13.90 -16.21 -9.22
C ASN A 163 -12.96 -15.81 -10.36
N GLU A 164 -13.50 -15.24 -11.45
CA GLU A 164 -12.68 -14.66 -12.52
C GLU A 164 -11.74 -13.58 -11.95
N ARG A 165 -12.27 -12.69 -11.11
CA ARG A 165 -11.49 -11.63 -10.49
C ARG A 165 -10.43 -12.15 -9.52
N ALA A 166 -10.76 -13.17 -8.73
CA ALA A 166 -9.78 -13.83 -7.87
C ALA A 166 -8.60 -14.40 -8.68
N GLN A 167 -8.89 -15.05 -9.81
CA GLN A 167 -7.86 -15.55 -10.71
C GLN A 167 -7.00 -14.42 -11.31
N GLU A 168 -7.61 -13.32 -11.77
CA GLU A 168 -6.89 -12.14 -12.30
C GLU A 168 -5.97 -11.49 -11.25
N MET A 169 -6.39 -11.49 -9.99
CA MET A 169 -5.60 -10.98 -8.87
C MET A 169 -4.52 -11.96 -8.39
N GLY A 170 -4.49 -13.19 -8.92
CA GLY A 170 -3.55 -14.23 -8.50
C GLY A 170 -3.87 -14.84 -7.13
N LEU A 171 -5.13 -14.78 -6.68
CA LEU A 171 -5.59 -15.36 -5.41
C LEU A 171 -5.78 -16.87 -5.60
N SER A 172 -4.67 -17.61 -5.57
CA SER A 172 -4.61 -19.01 -6.00
C SER A 172 -5.23 -20.01 -5.02
N HIS A 173 -5.49 -19.59 -3.79
CA HIS A 173 -6.11 -20.37 -2.71
C HIS A 173 -7.48 -19.84 -2.34
N THR A 174 -8.19 -19.24 -3.32
CA THR A 174 -9.50 -18.61 -3.09
C THR A 174 -10.53 -19.10 -4.08
N HIS A 175 -11.68 -19.54 -3.56
CA HIS A 175 -12.86 -19.86 -4.35
C HIS A 175 -14.13 -19.39 -3.67
N PHE A 176 -15.04 -18.80 -4.43
CA PHE A 176 -16.31 -18.27 -3.97
C PHE A 176 -17.47 -19.10 -4.51
N GLU A 177 -18.43 -19.44 -3.63
CA GLU A 177 -19.68 -20.14 -3.97
C GLU A 177 -20.89 -19.21 -3.83
N ASN A 178 -20.73 -18.08 -3.13
CA ASN A 178 -21.78 -17.10 -2.91
C ASN A 178 -21.20 -15.70 -2.63
N PRO A 179 -22.01 -14.62 -2.73
CA PRO A 179 -21.51 -13.25 -2.54
C PRO A 179 -21.42 -12.80 -1.08
N HIS A 180 -21.96 -13.58 -0.14
CA HIS A 180 -22.14 -13.17 1.27
C HIS A 180 -21.22 -13.90 2.26
N GLY A 181 -20.69 -15.08 1.90
CA GLY A 181 -19.80 -15.87 2.74
C GLY A 181 -20.51 -16.79 3.75
N LEU A 182 -21.77 -17.16 3.53
CA LEU A 182 -22.39 -18.25 4.25
C LEU A 182 -21.74 -19.58 3.86
N ASP A 183 -21.71 -20.52 4.78
CA ASP A 183 -21.04 -21.80 4.61
C ASP A 183 -21.56 -22.56 3.38
N ALA A 184 -20.64 -22.95 2.51
CA ALA A 184 -20.90 -23.74 1.31
C ALA A 184 -19.68 -24.62 1.02
N GLU A 185 -19.92 -25.81 0.48
CA GLU A 185 -18.85 -26.70 0.06
C GLU A 185 -18.01 -26.01 -1.04
N GLY A 186 -16.69 -25.99 -0.90
CA GLY A 186 -15.80 -25.31 -1.84
C GLY A 186 -15.55 -23.83 -1.54
N HIS A 187 -16.28 -23.20 -0.61
CA HIS A 187 -16.09 -21.79 -0.27
C HIS A 187 -14.92 -21.59 0.69
N HIS A 188 -13.78 -21.17 0.16
CA HIS A 188 -12.55 -21.02 0.94
C HIS A 188 -11.67 -19.87 0.48
N SER A 189 -10.73 -19.49 1.32
CA SER A 189 -9.61 -18.61 0.99
C SER A 189 -8.42 -18.87 1.91
N SER A 190 -7.32 -18.17 1.69
CA SER A 190 -6.14 -18.18 2.54
C SER A 190 -5.86 -16.80 3.13
N VAL A 191 -5.06 -16.74 4.22
CA VAL A 191 -4.70 -15.44 4.80
C VAL A 191 -3.81 -14.61 3.88
N SER A 192 -2.98 -15.25 3.02
CA SER A 192 -2.17 -14.56 2.02
C SER A 192 -3.03 -13.90 0.94
N ASP A 193 -4.06 -14.60 0.45
CA ASP A 193 -4.97 -14.07 -0.55
C ASP A 193 -5.84 -12.95 0.03
N LEU A 194 -6.38 -13.15 1.25
CA LEU A 194 -7.25 -12.17 1.88
C LEU A 194 -6.54 -10.87 2.25
N VAL A 195 -5.29 -10.93 2.70
CA VAL A 195 -4.53 -9.69 2.98
C VAL A 195 -4.21 -8.95 1.69
N THR A 196 -3.96 -9.67 0.60
CA THR A 196 -3.76 -9.09 -0.74
C THR A 196 -5.03 -8.42 -1.24
N LEU A 197 -6.18 -9.10 -1.13
CA LEU A 197 -7.50 -8.55 -1.47
C LEU A 197 -7.84 -7.33 -0.60
N GLY A 198 -7.63 -7.42 0.71
CA GLY A 198 -7.92 -6.32 1.63
C GLY A 198 -7.07 -5.07 1.36
N ARG A 199 -5.77 -5.25 1.14
CA ARG A 199 -4.88 -4.16 0.77
C ARG A 199 -5.31 -3.51 -0.56
N TYR A 200 -5.61 -4.31 -1.58
CA TYR A 200 -6.14 -3.80 -2.85
C TYR A 200 -7.43 -3.00 -2.66
N ALA A 201 -8.40 -3.56 -1.94
CA ALA A 201 -9.68 -2.91 -1.68
C ALA A 201 -9.53 -1.55 -0.96
N MET A 202 -8.69 -1.50 0.08
CA MET A 202 -8.47 -0.30 0.88
C MET A 202 -7.70 0.80 0.14
N THR A 203 -6.78 0.43 -0.75
CA THR A 203 -5.95 1.41 -1.49
C THR A 203 -6.60 1.88 -2.79
N THR A 204 -7.45 1.06 -3.39
CA THR A 204 -8.06 1.37 -4.70
C THR A 204 -9.42 2.06 -4.56
N PHE A 205 -10.21 1.70 -3.54
CA PHE A 205 -11.60 2.16 -3.41
C PHE A 205 -11.83 3.00 -2.16
N PRO A 206 -11.83 4.36 -2.27
CA PRO A 206 -12.10 5.24 -1.13
C PRO A 206 -13.44 4.96 -0.44
N LEU A 207 -14.45 4.46 -1.19
CA LEU A 207 -15.74 4.09 -0.61
C LEU A 207 -15.59 2.91 0.37
N ILE A 208 -14.82 1.88 0.03
CA ILE A 208 -14.56 0.76 0.95
C ILE A 208 -13.82 1.29 2.17
N ALA A 209 -12.69 1.97 1.97
CA ALA A 209 -11.84 2.45 3.06
C ALA A 209 -12.59 3.35 4.06
N SER A 210 -13.43 4.26 3.56
CA SER A 210 -14.23 5.14 4.41
C SER A 210 -15.42 4.44 5.09
N THR A 211 -15.95 3.37 4.48
CA THR A 211 -17.12 2.66 5.01
C THR A 211 -16.74 1.66 6.11
N VAL A 212 -15.69 0.85 5.90
CA VAL A 212 -15.30 -0.20 6.85
C VAL A 212 -14.77 0.34 8.18
N SER A 213 -14.37 1.61 8.22
CA SER A 213 -13.93 2.31 9.44
C SER A 213 -15.08 2.89 10.29
N LEU A 214 -16.32 2.77 9.84
CA LEU A 214 -17.49 3.32 10.55
C LEU A 214 -17.89 2.44 11.74
N HIS A 215 -18.28 3.06 12.85
CA HIS A 215 -18.84 2.38 14.03
C HIS A 215 -20.29 1.94 13.82
N SER A 216 -21.00 2.60 12.94
CA SER A 216 -22.37 2.29 12.51
C SER A 216 -22.67 2.99 11.19
N VAL A 217 -23.73 2.54 10.53
CA VAL A 217 -24.25 3.18 9.32
C VAL A 217 -25.74 3.31 9.40
N THR A 218 -26.29 4.43 8.94
CA THR A 218 -27.74 4.59 8.76
C THR A 218 -28.06 4.49 7.28
N VAL A 219 -28.96 3.58 6.92
CA VAL A 219 -29.41 3.31 5.56
C VAL A 219 -30.94 3.24 5.49
N PRO A 220 -31.56 3.57 4.36
CA PRO A 220 -32.99 3.35 4.16
C PRO A 220 -33.24 1.83 3.95
N VAL A 221 -34.23 1.30 4.68
CA VAL A 221 -34.78 -0.05 4.46
C VAL A 221 -36.28 0.15 4.23
N GLY A 222 -36.71 0.09 3.00
CA GLY A 222 -38.04 0.55 2.61
C GLY A 222 -38.28 2.02 2.97
N ASN A 223 -39.31 2.29 3.76
CA ASN A 223 -39.69 3.66 4.19
C ASN A 223 -39.07 4.08 5.55
N VAL A 224 -38.15 3.28 6.12
CA VAL A 224 -37.60 3.49 7.46
C VAL A 224 -36.08 3.67 7.37
N GLN A 225 -35.56 4.64 8.14
CA GLN A 225 -34.11 4.75 8.34
C GLN A 225 -33.68 3.80 9.45
N VAL A 226 -32.78 2.86 9.13
CA VAL A 226 -32.27 1.85 10.06
C VAL A 226 -30.81 2.14 10.35
N THR A 227 -30.44 2.23 11.63
CA THR A 227 -29.05 2.35 12.05
C THR A 227 -28.49 0.97 12.38
N LEU A 228 -27.50 0.55 11.59
CA LEU A 228 -26.84 -0.76 11.66
C LEU A 228 -25.47 -0.58 12.35
N PRO A 229 -25.21 -1.23 13.50
CA PRO A 229 -23.91 -1.17 14.17
C PRO A 229 -22.86 -1.97 13.42
N SER A 230 -21.59 -1.54 13.52
CA SER A 230 -20.48 -2.33 13.00
C SER A 230 -20.28 -3.62 13.79
N THR A 231 -20.01 -4.70 13.07
CA THR A 231 -19.58 -5.99 13.64
C THR A 231 -18.11 -6.01 14.02
N ASP A 232 -17.37 -4.98 13.63
CA ASP A 232 -15.93 -4.84 13.86
C ASP A 232 -15.68 -4.09 15.18
N GLU A 233 -15.30 -4.83 16.23
CA GLU A 233 -14.92 -4.24 17.52
C GLU A 233 -13.53 -3.61 17.46
N PHE A 234 -12.65 -4.14 16.64
CA PHE A 234 -11.28 -3.65 16.48
C PHE A 234 -11.24 -2.16 16.08
N VAL A 235 -12.16 -1.71 15.23
CA VAL A 235 -12.30 -0.28 14.85
C VAL A 235 -12.54 0.63 16.07
N ARG A 236 -13.15 0.10 17.15
CA ARG A 236 -13.46 0.88 18.34
C ARG A 236 -12.38 0.80 19.41
N THR A 237 -11.63 -0.30 19.44
CA THR A 237 -10.74 -0.64 20.58
C THR A 237 -9.26 -0.49 20.25
N TYR A 238 -8.85 -0.77 19.00
CA TYR A 238 -7.44 -0.77 18.65
C TYR A 238 -6.96 0.59 18.12
N PRO A 239 -5.90 1.17 18.68
CA PRO A 239 -5.39 2.48 18.27
C PRO A 239 -4.95 2.51 16.81
N GLY A 240 -5.55 3.41 16.03
CA GLY A 240 -5.25 3.57 14.61
C GLY A 240 -5.96 2.58 13.69
N ALA A 241 -6.92 1.79 14.20
CA ALA A 241 -7.70 0.84 13.39
C ALA A 241 -8.44 1.52 12.23
N LEU A 242 -8.42 0.87 11.07
CA LEU A 242 -9.08 1.29 9.83
C LEU A 242 -10.19 0.32 9.38
N GLY A 243 -10.39 -0.77 10.05
CA GLY A 243 -11.32 -1.86 9.68
C GLY A 243 -10.52 -3.15 9.53
N ILE A 244 -10.97 -4.16 8.81
CA ILE A 244 -11.70 -4.10 7.52
C ILE A 244 -13.01 -4.93 7.60
N LYS A 245 -12.89 -6.26 7.92
CA LYS A 245 -14.05 -7.15 7.88
C LYS A 245 -13.93 -8.35 8.82
N THR A 246 -15.00 -8.60 9.55
CA THR A 246 -15.20 -9.80 10.36
C THR A 246 -15.79 -10.93 9.53
N GLY A 247 -15.40 -12.17 9.84
CA GLY A 247 -16.03 -13.40 9.38
C GLY A 247 -16.56 -14.21 10.56
N ALA A 248 -17.74 -14.82 10.43
CA ALA A 248 -18.27 -15.78 11.37
C ALA A 248 -19.05 -16.85 10.59
N GLY A 249 -18.56 -18.07 10.61
CA GLY A 249 -19.21 -19.28 10.14
C GLY A 249 -19.76 -20.08 11.32
N ASP A 250 -20.24 -21.28 11.05
CA ASP A 250 -20.87 -22.14 12.07
C ASP A 250 -19.88 -22.61 13.15
N TYR A 251 -18.62 -22.80 12.77
CA TYR A 251 -17.59 -23.40 13.64
C TYR A 251 -16.34 -22.55 13.82
N VAL A 252 -16.15 -21.54 12.99
CA VAL A 252 -14.93 -20.74 12.98
C VAL A 252 -15.24 -19.25 12.84
N THR A 253 -14.36 -18.45 13.39
CA THR A 253 -14.38 -16.99 13.20
C THR A 253 -13.09 -16.51 12.57
N SER A 254 -13.16 -15.40 11.89
CA SER A 254 -12.06 -14.85 11.11
C SER A 254 -12.08 -13.32 11.16
N PHE A 255 -10.93 -12.72 10.94
CA PHE A 255 -10.84 -11.27 10.85
C PHE A 255 -9.76 -10.85 9.85
N LEU A 256 -10.11 -9.93 8.99
CA LEU A 256 -9.19 -9.18 8.15
C LEU A 256 -9.13 -7.76 8.71
N GLY A 257 -7.99 -7.36 9.23
CA GLY A 257 -7.80 -6.09 9.94
C GLY A 257 -6.76 -5.19 9.28
N SER A 258 -6.88 -3.89 9.51
CA SER A 258 -5.89 -2.89 9.13
C SER A 258 -5.80 -1.81 10.19
N ALA A 259 -4.58 -1.33 10.44
CA ALA A 259 -4.35 -0.20 11.33
C ALA A 259 -3.20 0.67 10.81
N ARG A 260 -3.26 1.98 11.14
CA ARG A 260 -2.24 2.95 10.75
C ARG A 260 -1.66 3.66 11.97
N ARG A 261 -0.33 3.70 12.04
CA ARG A 261 0.43 4.46 13.05
C ARG A 261 1.62 5.13 12.38
N ASP A 262 1.91 6.37 12.74
CA ASP A 262 3.10 7.11 12.27
C ASP A 262 3.31 7.05 10.75
N GLY A 263 2.21 7.22 9.98
CA GLY A 263 2.22 7.20 8.52
C GLY A 263 2.32 5.82 7.86
N VAL A 264 2.55 4.74 8.62
CA VAL A 264 2.62 3.36 8.13
C VAL A 264 1.30 2.64 8.36
N THR A 265 0.89 1.82 7.39
CA THR A 265 -0.29 0.97 7.48
C THR A 265 0.11 -0.51 7.52
N LEU A 266 -0.45 -1.24 8.48
CA LEU A 266 -0.37 -2.70 8.55
C LEU A 266 -1.69 -3.33 8.10
N TYR A 267 -1.58 -4.52 7.52
CA TYR A 267 -2.71 -5.40 7.21
C TYR A 267 -2.45 -6.74 7.89
N ALA A 268 -3.45 -7.28 8.58
CA ALA A 268 -3.36 -8.59 9.19
C ALA A 268 -4.62 -9.41 8.90
N CYS A 269 -4.46 -10.71 8.73
CA CYS A 269 -5.58 -11.64 8.58
C CYS A 269 -5.38 -12.84 9.49
N VAL A 270 -6.45 -13.24 10.16
CA VAL A 270 -6.52 -14.48 10.94
C VAL A 270 -7.73 -15.30 10.52
N LEU A 271 -7.53 -16.60 10.31
CA LEU A 271 -8.58 -17.55 9.94
C LEU A 271 -8.62 -18.70 10.93
N GLY A 272 -9.81 -19.27 11.11
CA GLY A 272 -10.01 -20.47 11.89
C GLY A 272 -9.89 -20.27 13.40
N CYS A 273 -10.19 -19.07 13.91
CA CYS A 273 -10.34 -18.86 15.35
C CYS A 273 -11.63 -19.51 15.85
N THR A 274 -11.67 -19.92 17.12
CA THR A 274 -12.81 -20.60 17.73
C THR A 274 -13.80 -19.64 18.39
N THR A 275 -13.30 -18.47 18.82
CA THR A 275 -14.14 -17.45 19.49
C THR A 275 -14.13 -16.13 18.73
N ARG A 276 -15.17 -15.32 18.99
CA ARG A 276 -15.26 -13.96 18.41
C ARG A 276 -14.20 -13.03 18.98
N GLU A 277 -13.86 -13.19 20.24
CA GLU A 277 -12.80 -12.42 20.92
C GLU A 277 -11.42 -12.83 20.40
N GLY A 278 -11.17 -14.13 20.24
CA GLY A 278 -9.88 -14.69 19.83
C GLY A 278 -9.39 -14.15 18.49
N ARG A 279 -10.27 -13.94 17.52
CA ARG A 279 -9.90 -13.33 16.23
C ARG A 279 -9.35 -11.90 16.39
N PHE A 280 -9.89 -11.10 17.33
CA PHE A 280 -9.37 -9.76 17.60
C PHE A 280 -8.08 -9.82 18.41
N THR A 281 -8.05 -10.65 19.46
CA THR A 281 -6.86 -10.83 20.30
C THR A 281 -5.64 -11.28 19.50
N ASP A 282 -5.79 -12.26 18.62
CA ASP A 282 -4.69 -12.73 17.77
C ASP A 282 -4.28 -11.67 16.73
N THR A 283 -5.24 -10.91 16.17
CA THR A 283 -4.92 -9.79 15.26
C THR A 283 -4.17 -8.66 15.99
N GLU A 284 -4.61 -8.28 17.18
CA GLU A 284 -3.93 -7.29 18.02
C GLU A 284 -2.50 -7.74 18.36
N SER A 285 -2.34 -9.03 18.72
CA SER A 285 -1.03 -9.62 18.98
C SER A 285 -0.08 -9.53 17.77
N LEU A 286 -0.58 -9.84 16.56
CA LEU A 286 0.18 -9.70 15.31
C LEU A 286 0.62 -8.26 15.06
N MET A 287 -0.31 -7.32 15.16
CA MET A 287 -0.04 -5.91 14.89
C MET A 287 0.86 -5.30 15.95
N ASP A 288 0.63 -5.59 17.23
CA ASP A 288 1.48 -5.12 18.33
C ASP A 288 2.90 -5.65 18.24
N TRP A 289 3.04 -6.92 17.84
CA TRP A 289 4.36 -7.51 17.59
C TRP A 289 5.06 -6.77 16.43
N ALA A 290 4.35 -6.51 15.34
CA ALA A 290 4.93 -5.80 14.19
C ALA A 290 5.33 -4.37 14.56
N TRP A 291 4.48 -3.61 15.26
CA TRP A 291 4.83 -2.26 15.75
C TRP A 291 5.97 -2.22 16.76
N LYS A 292 6.18 -3.29 17.53
CA LYS A 292 7.31 -3.42 18.45
C LYS A 292 8.59 -3.86 17.75
N SER A 293 8.49 -4.64 16.68
CA SER A 293 9.65 -5.21 15.96
C SER A 293 10.23 -4.26 14.92
N TYR A 294 9.40 -3.38 14.37
CA TYR A 294 9.78 -2.46 13.27
C TYR A 294 9.57 -1.00 13.69
N ASP A 295 10.33 -0.10 13.09
CA ASP A 295 10.16 1.34 13.26
C ASP A 295 9.51 1.94 12.01
N GLY A 296 8.50 2.79 12.21
CA GLY A 296 7.97 3.67 11.17
C GLY A 296 8.95 4.80 10.88
N TYR A 297 9.40 4.94 9.64
CA TYR A 297 10.37 5.94 9.23
C TYR A 297 9.85 6.80 8.10
N GLN A 298 9.98 8.12 8.21
CA GLN A 298 9.74 9.02 7.09
C GLN A 298 10.94 8.98 6.15
N LEU A 299 10.77 8.33 5.00
CA LEU A 299 11.84 8.12 4.01
C LEU A 299 11.99 9.30 3.05
N ALA A 300 10.89 10.00 2.79
CA ALA A 300 10.90 11.25 2.04
C ALA A 300 9.73 12.15 2.48
N SER A 301 9.91 13.46 2.35
CA SER A 301 8.86 14.46 2.57
C SER A 301 8.39 15.02 1.23
N LYS A 302 7.08 15.27 1.11
CA LYS A 302 6.50 15.95 -0.05
C LYS A 302 7.14 17.32 -0.32
N SER A 303 7.56 18.02 0.73
CA SER A 303 8.27 19.30 0.63
C SER A 303 9.79 19.14 0.43
N GLY A 304 10.30 17.90 0.58
CA GLY A 304 11.71 17.59 0.45
C GLY A 304 12.12 17.43 -1.02
N LEU A 305 13.26 17.98 -1.36
CA LEU A 305 13.87 17.80 -2.68
C LEU A 305 14.38 16.35 -2.81
N VAL A 306 13.86 15.60 -3.78
CA VAL A 306 14.35 14.26 -4.07
C VAL A 306 15.53 14.32 -5.04
N ARG A 307 15.44 15.14 -6.08
CA ARG A 307 16.53 15.38 -7.01
C ARG A 307 16.29 16.65 -7.83
N VAL A 308 17.28 17.04 -8.64
CA VAL A 308 17.21 18.15 -9.59
C VAL A 308 17.35 17.60 -10.99
N GLU A 309 16.45 17.99 -11.88
CA GLU A 309 16.43 17.59 -13.28
C GLU A 309 16.64 18.76 -14.23
N THR A 310 17.25 18.48 -15.37
CA THR A 310 17.41 19.47 -16.45
C THR A 310 16.15 19.52 -17.30
N TYR A 311 15.63 20.72 -17.52
CA TYR A 311 14.48 20.93 -18.39
C TYR A 311 14.89 20.90 -19.87
N ALA A 312 14.34 19.98 -20.64
CA ALA A 312 14.79 19.67 -21.99
C ALA A 312 14.61 20.80 -23.01
N LEU A 313 13.57 21.64 -22.85
CA LEU A 313 13.24 22.70 -23.80
C LEU A 313 13.97 24.04 -23.53
N ARG A 314 14.69 24.16 -22.40
CA ARG A 314 15.36 25.41 -22.00
C ARG A 314 16.71 25.09 -21.37
N PHE A 315 17.75 25.14 -22.18
CA PHE A 315 19.13 24.99 -21.72
C PHE A 315 19.43 25.93 -20.55
N GLY A 316 20.03 25.38 -19.50
CA GLY A 316 20.44 26.18 -18.34
C GLY A 316 19.31 26.40 -17.32
N GLN A 317 18.18 25.70 -17.43
CA GLN A 317 17.13 25.68 -16.40
C GLN A 317 17.01 24.30 -15.79
N VAL A 318 16.76 24.27 -14.49
CA VAL A 318 16.51 23.03 -13.74
C VAL A 318 15.17 23.11 -13.02
N VAL A 319 14.61 21.97 -12.71
CA VAL A 319 13.39 21.85 -11.93
C VAL A 319 13.64 20.94 -10.75
N ALA A 320 13.08 21.30 -9.61
CA ALA A 320 13.06 20.40 -8.46
C ALA A 320 12.16 19.20 -8.75
N VAL A 321 12.54 18.03 -8.29
CA VAL A 321 11.71 16.82 -8.35
C VAL A 321 11.43 16.40 -6.93
N ASN A 322 10.17 16.34 -6.57
CA ASN A 322 9.69 16.06 -5.21
C ASN A 322 8.86 14.78 -5.21
N ALA A 323 8.78 14.13 -4.06
CA ALA A 323 7.79 13.08 -3.84
C ALA A 323 6.37 13.67 -3.89
N ASP A 324 5.41 12.92 -4.46
CA ASP A 324 4.03 13.38 -4.58
C ASP A 324 3.31 13.46 -3.23
N ALA A 325 3.80 12.70 -2.24
CA ALA A 325 3.33 12.66 -0.86
C ALA A 325 4.49 12.43 0.10
N ASP A 326 4.23 12.60 1.40
CA ASP A 326 5.13 12.10 2.43
C ASP A 326 5.22 10.58 2.34
N VAL A 327 6.44 10.05 2.34
CA VAL A 327 6.72 8.62 2.16
C VAL A 327 7.17 8.04 3.48
N TRP A 328 6.41 7.07 3.96
CA TRP A 328 6.71 6.35 5.18
C TRP A 328 6.93 4.87 4.87
N GLY A 329 7.81 4.22 5.60
CA GLY A 329 8.05 2.79 5.48
C GLY A 329 8.42 2.17 6.81
N LEU A 330 8.19 0.87 6.95
CA LEU A 330 8.63 0.08 8.08
C LEU A 330 10.07 -0.38 7.87
N VAL A 331 10.94 0.05 8.75
CA VAL A 331 12.36 -0.28 8.74
C VAL A 331 12.67 -1.22 9.91
N TRP A 332 13.37 -2.31 9.63
CA TRP A 332 13.88 -3.19 10.68
C TRP A 332 15.12 -2.55 11.32
N PRO A 333 15.09 -2.22 12.61
CA PRO A 333 16.18 -1.51 13.27
C PRO A 333 17.53 -2.24 13.24
N ASN A 334 17.50 -3.57 13.19
CA ASN A 334 18.69 -4.42 13.14
C ASN A 334 19.08 -4.82 11.70
N GLY A 335 18.36 -4.31 10.69
CA GLY A 335 18.64 -4.56 9.28
C GLY A 335 19.77 -3.72 8.74
N GLY A 336 20.15 -4.00 7.50
CA GLY A 336 21.09 -3.18 6.74
C GLY A 336 20.57 -1.77 6.46
N PRO A 337 21.37 -0.92 5.80
CA PRO A 337 20.97 0.43 5.46
C PRO A 337 19.80 0.42 4.47
N THR A 338 18.89 1.37 4.65
CA THR A 338 17.85 1.63 3.65
C THR A 338 18.48 2.32 2.44
N THR A 339 18.23 1.77 1.27
CA THR A 339 18.66 2.32 -0.02
C THR A 339 17.45 2.63 -0.88
N TYR A 340 17.64 3.45 -1.93
CA TYR A 340 16.54 3.72 -2.86
C TYR A 340 16.98 3.61 -4.31
N THR A 341 16.04 3.23 -5.17
CA THR A 341 16.20 3.21 -6.62
C THR A 341 15.11 4.06 -7.25
N MET A 342 15.49 4.94 -8.17
CA MET A 342 14.58 5.77 -8.93
C MET A 342 14.47 5.26 -10.36
N THR A 343 13.24 5.00 -10.80
CA THR A 343 12.92 4.64 -12.18
C THR A 343 12.20 5.80 -12.83
N ALA A 344 12.85 6.45 -13.79
CA ALA A 344 12.27 7.57 -14.51
C ALA A 344 11.40 7.10 -15.69
N ASN A 345 10.23 7.72 -15.86
CA ASN A 345 9.32 7.48 -16.98
C ASN A 345 9.87 8.05 -18.30
N SER A 346 10.71 9.09 -18.24
CA SER A 346 11.38 9.70 -19.37
C SER A 346 12.88 9.44 -19.32
N ARG A 347 13.55 9.47 -20.46
CA ARG A 347 15.01 9.24 -20.58
C ARG A 347 15.86 10.35 -19.95
N GLY A 348 15.48 10.87 -18.78
CA GLY A 348 16.21 11.90 -18.05
C GLY A 348 16.00 13.34 -18.55
N MET A 349 14.99 13.56 -19.38
CA MET A 349 14.63 14.89 -19.86
C MET A 349 13.14 15.15 -19.60
N LEU A 350 12.83 16.24 -18.90
CA LEU A 350 11.47 16.70 -18.68
C LEU A 350 11.02 17.58 -19.86
N THR A 351 9.76 17.42 -20.26
CA THR A 351 9.16 18.20 -21.35
C THR A 351 8.21 19.30 -20.84
N GLY A 352 7.83 19.25 -19.59
CA GLY A 352 6.94 20.21 -18.92
C GLY A 352 7.17 20.32 -17.41
N LEU A 353 6.46 21.24 -16.78
CA LEU A 353 6.37 21.42 -15.33
C LEU A 353 5.19 20.65 -14.77
N SER A 354 5.28 20.25 -13.50
CA SER A 354 4.24 19.48 -12.81
C SER A 354 3.90 18.16 -13.52
N GLU A 355 4.92 17.53 -14.12
CA GLU A 355 4.79 16.26 -14.83
C GLU A 355 5.24 15.10 -13.94
N PRO A 356 4.57 13.92 -14.02
CA PRO A 356 5.08 12.70 -13.42
C PRO A 356 6.43 12.33 -14.00
N VAL A 357 7.44 12.22 -13.14
CA VAL A 357 8.83 11.89 -13.55
C VAL A 357 9.10 10.40 -13.45
N GLY A 358 8.57 9.74 -12.43
CA GLY A 358 8.79 8.32 -12.24
C GLY A 358 8.38 7.81 -10.87
N VAL A 359 8.99 6.69 -10.49
CA VAL A 359 8.75 5.98 -9.23
C VAL A 359 10.07 5.81 -8.49
N CYS A 360 10.04 6.03 -7.19
CA CYS A 360 11.11 5.73 -6.26
C CYS A 360 10.72 4.55 -5.38
N GLN A 361 11.59 3.55 -5.27
CA GLN A 361 11.45 2.43 -4.35
C GLN A 361 12.56 2.46 -3.32
N TRP A 362 12.20 2.41 -2.05
CA TRP A 362 13.12 2.23 -0.94
C TRP A 362 13.18 0.75 -0.57
N THR A 363 14.39 0.25 -0.34
CA THR A 363 14.63 -1.15 0.00
C THR A 363 15.54 -1.27 1.21
N GLN A 364 15.31 -2.28 2.03
CA GLN A 364 16.17 -2.71 3.12
C GLN A 364 16.34 -4.22 3.05
N ASP A 365 17.56 -4.71 2.97
CA ASP A 365 17.90 -6.15 2.88
C ASP A 365 17.12 -6.88 1.76
N GLY A 366 16.93 -6.20 0.60
CA GLY A 366 16.20 -6.72 -0.55
C GLY A 366 14.66 -6.63 -0.44
N ARG A 367 14.13 -6.21 0.71
CA ARG A 367 12.71 -5.99 0.92
C ARG A 367 12.33 -4.57 0.50
N ILE A 368 11.23 -4.39 -0.24
CA ILE A 368 10.64 -3.07 -0.50
C ILE A 368 9.99 -2.58 0.80
N VAL A 369 10.40 -1.42 1.30
CA VAL A 369 9.87 -0.80 2.52
C VAL A 369 8.94 0.37 2.20
N ALA A 370 9.08 0.98 1.03
CA ALA A 370 8.13 1.96 0.52
C ALA A 370 8.29 2.17 -0.99
N THR A 371 7.21 2.61 -1.62
CA THR A 371 7.17 3.03 -3.01
C THR A 371 6.45 4.37 -3.11
N SER A 372 6.95 5.31 -3.91
CA SER A 372 6.30 6.59 -4.13
C SER A 372 6.49 7.09 -5.55
N SER A 373 5.45 7.69 -6.10
CA SER A 373 5.57 8.51 -7.30
C SER A 373 6.26 9.83 -6.97
N TYR A 374 6.91 10.41 -7.96
CA TYR A 374 7.47 11.74 -7.86
C TYR A 374 7.26 12.52 -9.14
N SER A 375 7.10 13.84 -8.99
CA SER A 375 6.79 14.76 -10.07
C SER A 375 7.75 15.95 -10.09
N SER A 376 7.87 16.58 -11.26
CA SER A 376 8.56 17.84 -11.39
C SER A 376 7.77 18.97 -10.71
N GLY A 377 8.49 19.92 -10.13
CA GLY A 377 7.90 21.12 -9.54
C GLY A 377 7.21 22.03 -10.56
N ASP A 378 6.48 23.00 -10.07
CA ASP A 378 5.70 23.96 -10.84
C ASP A 378 6.52 25.17 -11.33
N LYS A 379 7.80 25.26 -10.95
CA LYS A 379 8.68 26.38 -11.26
C LYS A 379 10.04 25.92 -11.76
N LEU A 380 10.51 26.62 -12.80
CA LEU A 380 11.90 26.52 -13.24
C LEU A 380 12.77 27.35 -12.32
N VAL A 381 13.88 26.76 -11.88
CA VAL A 381 14.93 27.50 -11.18
C VAL A 381 15.97 27.92 -12.23
N PRO A 382 16.20 29.21 -12.44
CA PRO A 382 17.22 29.66 -13.38
C PRO A 382 18.58 29.16 -12.90
N THR A 383 19.26 28.41 -13.77
CA THR A 383 20.70 28.17 -13.59
C THR A 383 21.40 29.43 -13.99
N TYR A 384 22.14 30.05 -13.09
CA TYR A 384 22.91 31.24 -13.37
C TYR A 384 23.93 30.94 -14.49
N THR A 385 23.71 31.53 -15.66
CA THR A 385 24.56 31.41 -16.85
C THR A 385 25.79 32.33 -16.79
N GLY A 386 26.29 32.65 -15.60
CA GLY A 386 27.36 33.59 -15.42
C GLY A 386 28.69 33.00 -14.96
N PHE A 387 28.69 32.18 -13.98
CA PHE A 387 29.92 31.63 -13.39
C PHE A 387 29.62 30.26 -12.74
N GLY A 388 30.17 29.28 -13.33
CA GLY A 388 30.58 28.00 -12.81
C GLY A 388 29.64 27.22 -11.86
N LEU A 389 29.81 25.93 -11.94
CA LEU A 389 29.20 24.87 -11.08
C LEU A 389 29.22 25.20 -9.56
N ILE A 390 30.17 26.05 -9.12
CA ILE A 390 30.34 26.46 -7.71
C ILE A 390 29.19 27.36 -7.25
N ASP A 391 28.78 28.35 -8.07
CA ASP A 391 27.67 29.25 -7.70
C ASP A 391 26.35 28.55 -7.68
N GLN A 392 26.16 27.51 -8.51
CA GLN A 392 24.97 26.64 -8.47
C GLN A 392 24.92 25.84 -7.17
N ILE A 393 26.02 25.24 -6.76
CA ILE A 393 26.14 24.49 -5.50
C ILE A 393 25.87 25.39 -4.29
N GLU A 394 26.44 26.60 -4.26
CA GLU A 394 26.19 27.55 -3.17
C GLU A 394 24.72 28.03 -3.12
N HIS A 395 24.09 28.25 -4.26
CA HIS A 395 22.70 28.65 -4.34
C HIS A 395 21.79 27.54 -3.79
N TYR A 396 22.00 26.29 -4.20
CA TYR A 396 21.25 25.15 -3.71
C TYR A 396 21.52 24.87 -2.24
N THR A 397 22.75 25.01 -1.77
CA THR A 397 23.08 24.83 -0.34
C THR A 397 22.38 25.87 0.54
N ARG A 398 22.25 27.11 0.07
CA ARG A 398 21.48 28.17 0.78
C ARG A 398 19.98 27.91 0.76
N ALA A 399 19.41 27.42 -0.35
CA ALA A 399 18.02 27.05 -0.46
C ALA A 399 17.68 25.87 0.50
N PHE A 400 18.58 24.89 0.62
CA PHE A 400 18.46 23.79 1.58
C PHE A 400 18.50 24.28 3.04
N ALA A 401 19.39 25.21 3.38
CA ALA A 401 19.53 25.76 4.73
C ALA A 401 18.34 26.65 5.15
N GLN A 402 17.53 27.11 4.20
CA GLN A 402 16.31 27.88 4.46
C GLN A 402 15.04 27.02 4.51
N ALA A 403 15.10 25.78 4.03
CA ALA A 403 13.98 24.82 4.01
C ALA A 403 14.05 23.78 5.15
N ALA A 404 15.15 23.72 5.88
CA ALA A 404 15.38 22.93 7.09
C ALA A 404 15.17 23.77 8.35
#